data_b50d1fb8a1666109bec72f28293e95e0
#
_entry.id   b50d1fb8a1666109bec72f28293e95e0
#
_cell.length_a   1.000
_cell.length_b   1.000
_cell.length_c   1.000
_cell.angle_alpha   90.00
_cell.angle_beta   90.00
_cell.angle_gamma   90.00
#
_symmetry.space_group_name_H-M   'P 1'
#
loop_
_entity.id
_entity.type
_entity.pdbx_description
1 polymer ?
#
loop_
_entity_poly.entity_id
_entity_poly.type
_entity_poly.pdbx_seq_one_letter_code
_entity_poly.pdbx_strand_id
1 'polypeptide(L)'
;MLSIIVAIHNQLGHNQLFLEGIQRYTTGPYEVIVIDNHSTDGSAEFFEANGCRVIRNDRNLCYPESMNLGSRTARGEFLCHINNDLYVAPNWNGFLIEAMEQHGLDAASPLGLEMMPTASLTDWMQGRWAAIGQGRLSSGKGIDQLRTMIQAMYGDWERYCGEAHRAFAGTMFEGIVGSCVMIRRSTYDALGGLDERVQSADWDLYYTLRKREQAVGDMKRCMVVGASFVHHFIRATIKSKREPFACTHERWTIDRKWNQAEQAELWCKPGEFSTTSFGQRLIRHVVKPVKKLVQELDRATAWRRLWISPDRVVGQYRRQFEQAAIGLSRRVPS
;
A
#
# COMPACT_ATOMS: atom_id res chain seq x y z
N MET A 1 1.10 -17.33 12.53
CA MET A 1 2.05 -16.27 12.94
C MET A 1 2.36 -15.39 11.75
N LEU A 2 2.49 -14.06 11.96
CA LEU A 2 2.83 -13.06 10.93
C LEU A 2 4.29 -12.65 11.03
N SER A 3 5.03 -12.58 9.90
CA SER A 3 6.34 -11.93 9.80
C SER A 3 6.19 -10.61 9.05
N ILE A 4 6.44 -9.51 9.73
CA ILE A 4 6.43 -8.15 9.18
C ILE A 4 7.85 -7.83 8.72
N ILE A 5 8.04 -7.59 7.43
CA ILE A 5 9.34 -7.38 6.79
C ILE A 5 9.38 -5.96 6.26
N VAL A 6 10.32 -5.17 6.74
CA VAL A 6 10.46 -3.75 6.39
C VAL A 6 11.90 -3.43 6.02
N ALA A 7 12.10 -2.79 4.86
CA ALA A 7 13.39 -2.24 4.47
C ALA A 7 13.49 -0.77 4.87
N ILE A 8 14.59 -0.39 5.48
CA ILE A 8 14.85 0.98 5.92
C ILE A 8 16.16 1.51 5.32
N HIS A 9 16.20 2.82 5.09
CA HIS A 9 17.40 3.59 4.83
C HIS A 9 17.22 4.97 5.43
N ASN A 10 17.77 5.20 6.61
CA ASN A 10 17.57 6.41 7.39
C ASN A 10 16.08 6.66 7.74
N GLN A 11 15.70 7.92 8.00
CA GLN A 11 14.34 8.38 8.31
C GLN A 11 13.84 7.96 9.70
N LEU A 12 14.67 8.14 10.71
CA LEU A 12 14.38 7.75 12.09
C LEU A 12 12.97 8.15 12.57
N GLY A 13 12.50 9.36 12.24
CA GLY A 13 11.16 9.79 12.66
C GLY A 13 10.03 8.96 12.06
N HIS A 14 10.14 8.52 10.79
CA HIS A 14 9.17 7.61 10.18
C HIS A 14 9.27 6.22 10.80
N ASN A 15 10.48 5.71 11.02
CA ASN A 15 10.71 4.42 11.67
C ASN A 15 10.11 4.37 13.08
N GLN A 16 10.21 5.45 13.82
CA GLN A 16 9.61 5.57 15.15
C GLN A 16 8.08 5.51 15.08
N LEU A 17 7.45 6.28 14.19
CA LEU A 17 6.00 6.27 14.03
C LEU A 17 5.49 4.93 13.49
N PHE A 18 6.20 4.34 12.54
CA PHE A 18 5.91 3.02 12.00
C PHE A 18 5.87 1.96 13.12
N LEU A 19 6.95 1.87 13.91
CA LEU A 19 7.03 0.87 14.98
C LEU A 19 5.98 1.10 16.06
N GLU A 20 5.70 2.35 16.42
CA GLU A 20 4.60 2.69 17.33
C GLU A 20 3.26 2.14 16.82
N GLY A 21 2.94 2.35 15.55
CA GLY A 21 1.73 1.82 14.93
C GLY A 21 1.70 0.29 14.94
N ILE A 22 2.80 -0.37 14.58
CA ILE A 22 2.92 -1.83 14.59
C ILE A 22 2.69 -2.37 16.00
N GLN A 23 3.38 -1.85 17.01
CA GLN A 23 3.26 -2.32 18.40
C GLN A 23 1.88 -2.08 18.99
N ARG A 24 1.23 -0.98 18.63
CA ARG A 24 -0.08 -0.59 19.19
C ARG A 24 -1.23 -1.34 18.53
N TYR A 25 -1.17 -1.61 17.23
CA TYR A 25 -2.33 -1.99 16.44
C TYR A 25 -2.25 -3.37 15.77
N THR A 26 -1.10 -4.06 15.85
CA THR A 26 -0.97 -5.43 15.35
C THR A 26 -1.49 -6.42 16.38
N THR A 27 -2.32 -7.36 15.95
CA THR A 27 -2.93 -8.37 16.81
C THR A 27 -2.37 -9.77 16.53
N GLY A 28 -2.42 -10.65 17.54
CA GLY A 28 -1.90 -12.01 17.44
C GLY A 28 -0.37 -12.09 17.47
N PRO A 29 0.20 -13.29 17.30
CA PRO A 29 1.65 -13.48 17.30
C PRO A 29 2.30 -12.94 16.03
N TYR A 30 3.32 -12.09 16.18
CA TYR A 30 4.10 -11.56 15.05
C TYR A 30 5.58 -11.39 15.41
N GLU A 31 6.39 -11.24 14.39
CA GLU A 31 7.78 -10.78 14.46
C GLU A 31 8.00 -9.61 13.51
N VAL A 32 8.94 -8.71 13.84
CA VAL A 32 9.38 -7.62 12.96
C VAL A 32 10.82 -7.88 12.53
N ILE A 33 11.01 -7.97 11.22
CA ILE A 33 12.31 -8.17 10.58
C ILE A 33 12.62 -6.90 9.78
N VAL A 34 13.68 -6.23 10.21
CA VAL A 34 14.13 -4.96 9.64
C VAL A 34 15.35 -5.22 8.78
N ILE A 35 15.30 -4.80 7.53
CA ILE A 35 16.44 -4.82 6.63
C ILE A 35 17.00 -3.41 6.56
N ASP A 36 18.07 -3.19 7.29
CA ASP A 36 18.75 -1.89 7.33
C ASP A 36 19.72 -1.77 6.16
N ASN A 37 19.37 -0.92 5.22
CA ASN A 37 20.13 -0.62 4.02
C ASN A 37 21.16 0.49 4.27
N HIS A 38 22.07 0.29 5.23
CA HIS A 38 23.14 1.23 5.54
C HIS A 38 22.66 2.57 6.11
N SER A 39 21.79 2.56 7.13
CA SER A 39 21.35 3.77 7.84
C SER A 39 22.47 4.34 8.71
N THR A 40 22.51 5.66 8.83
CA THR A 40 23.50 6.42 9.60
C THR A 40 22.88 7.38 10.63
N ASP A 41 21.55 7.36 10.76
CA ASP A 41 20.78 8.29 11.60
C ASP A 41 20.29 7.67 12.93
N GLY A 42 20.78 6.49 13.30
CA GLY A 42 20.35 5.76 14.49
C GLY A 42 19.12 4.88 14.28
N SER A 43 18.64 4.74 13.04
CA SER A 43 17.44 3.93 12.73
C SER A 43 17.61 2.46 13.07
N ALA A 44 18.76 1.85 12.76
CA ALA A 44 19.01 0.44 13.07
C ALA A 44 19.07 0.18 14.56
N GLU A 45 19.81 1.02 15.30
CA GLU A 45 19.93 0.98 16.76
C GLU A 45 18.56 1.14 17.45
N PHE A 46 17.71 2.02 16.90
CA PHE A 46 16.35 2.21 17.40
C PHE A 46 15.54 0.90 17.31
N PHE A 47 15.54 0.21 16.19
CA PHE A 47 14.82 -1.05 16.04
C PHE A 47 15.37 -2.17 16.91
N GLU A 48 16.70 -2.29 17.02
CA GLU A 48 17.36 -3.26 17.92
C GLU A 48 16.98 -3.03 19.38
N ALA A 49 17.02 -1.77 19.84
CA ALA A 49 16.64 -1.39 21.20
C ALA A 49 15.15 -1.69 21.51
N ASN A 50 14.30 -1.78 20.50
CA ASN A 50 12.90 -2.14 20.62
C ASN A 50 12.60 -3.63 20.33
N GLY A 51 13.62 -4.50 20.35
CA GLY A 51 13.48 -5.95 20.23
C GLY A 51 13.16 -6.47 18.83
N CYS A 52 13.31 -5.65 17.80
CA CYS A 52 13.17 -6.08 16.42
C CYS A 52 14.41 -6.83 15.95
N ARG A 53 14.23 -7.78 15.05
CA ARG A 53 15.34 -8.47 14.39
C ARG A 53 15.86 -7.61 13.25
N VAL A 54 17.08 -7.04 13.39
CA VAL A 54 17.69 -6.18 12.39
C VAL A 54 18.76 -6.97 11.61
N ILE A 55 18.72 -6.87 10.29
CA ILE A 55 19.73 -7.38 9.37
C ILE A 55 20.37 -6.16 8.71
N ARG A 56 21.64 -5.91 9.00
CA ARG A 56 22.37 -4.74 8.50
C ARG A 56 23.08 -5.08 7.20
N ASN A 57 22.83 -4.32 6.16
CA ASN A 57 23.55 -4.36 4.90
C ASN A 57 24.66 -3.29 4.88
N ASP A 58 25.75 -3.58 4.19
CA ASP A 58 26.88 -2.66 3.98
C ASP A 58 26.61 -1.60 2.92
N ARG A 59 25.45 -1.67 2.26
CA ARG A 59 25.03 -0.79 1.17
C ARG A 59 23.50 -0.70 1.04
N ASN A 60 23.04 0.29 0.31
CA ASN A 60 21.63 0.49 0.06
C ASN A 60 21.11 -0.46 -1.04
N LEU A 61 20.67 -1.67 -0.65
CA LEU A 61 20.08 -2.66 -1.57
C LEU A 61 18.75 -2.18 -2.14
N CYS A 62 18.37 -2.71 -3.29
CA CYS A 62 17.08 -2.45 -3.87
C CYS A 62 15.95 -3.17 -3.10
N TYR A 63 14.71 -2.69 -3.31
CA TYR A 63 13.55 -3.18 -2.55
C TYR A 63 13.34 -4.69 -2.65
N PRO A 64 13.29 -5.33 -3.84
CA PRO A 64 13.03 -6.77 -3.92
C PRO A 64 14.16 -7.62 -3.27
N GLU A 65 15.42 -7.21 -3.39
CA GLU A 65 16.54 -7.90 -2.72
C GLU A 65 16.38 -7.83 -1.19
N SER A 66 16.03 -6.64 -0.67
CA SER A 66 15.79 -6.44 0.76
C SER A 66 14.63 -7.29 1.28
N MET A 67 13.49 -7.31 0.54
CA MET A 67 12.33 -8.11 0.92
C MET A 67 12.63 -9.62 0.87
N ASN A 68 13.35 -10.09 -0.15
CA ASN A 68 13.77 -11.48 -0.24
C ASN A 68 14.70 -11.87 0.92
N LEU A 69 15.63 -11.00 1.27
CA LEU A 69 16.54 -11.23 2.40
C LEU A 69 15.77 -11.40 3.71
N GLY A 70 14.83 -10.53 4.00
CA GLY A 70 13.95 -10.62 5.16
C GLY A 70 13.08 -11.87 5.15
N SER A 71 12.45 -12.17 4.00
CA SER A 71 11.56 -13.32 3.84
C SER A 71 12.25 -14.66 4.09
N ARG A 72 13.51 -14.80 3.65
CA ARG A 72 14.33 -16.02 3.93
C ARG A 72 14.55 -16.26 5.42
N THR A 73 14.54 -15.22 6.24
CA THR A 73 14.78 -15.33 7.68
C THR A 73 13.50 -15.36 8.51
N ALA A 74 12.39 -15.10 7.89
CA ALA A 74 11.06 -15.04 8.51
C ALA A 74 10.58 -16.43 8.92
N ARG A 75 9.73 -16.50 9.96
CA ARG A 75 9.16 -17.75 10.50
C ARG A 75 7.65 -17.84 10.39
N GLY A 76 6.99 -16.73 10.01
CA GLY A 76 5.54 -16.66 9.91
C GLY A 76 4.98 -17.42 8.71
N GLU A 77 3.74 -17.86 8.83
CA GLU A 77 2.94 -18.42 7.74
C GLU A 77 2.50 -17.33 6.74
N PHE A 78 2.31 -16.13 7.25
CA PHE A 78 2.05 -14.94 6.45
C PHE A 78 3.28 -14.03 6.49
N LEU A 79 3.69 -13.57 5.31
CA LEU A 79 4.74 -12.58 5.13
C LEU A 79 4.09 -11.25 4.78
N CYS A 80 4.40 -10.18 5.48
CA CYS A 80 3.93 -8.85 5.14
C CYS A 80 5.11 -7.98 4.72
N HIS A 81 5.21 -7.68 3.44
CA HIS A 81 6.13 -6.68 2.91
C HIS A 81 5.52 -5.30 3.10
N ILE A 82 6.15 -4.48 3.92
CA ILE A 82 5.60 -3.19 4.32
C ILE A 82 6.65 -2.09 4.29
N ASN A 83 6.26 -0.90 3.85
CA ASN A 83 7.14 0.27 3.87
C ASN A 83 7.23 0.88 5.28
N ASN A 84 8.37 1.50 5.60
CA ASN A 84 8.61 2.16 6.88
C ASN A 84 7.91 3.53 7.03
N ASP A 85 7.28 4.03 5.98
CA ASP A 85 6.52 5.28 5.96
C ASP A 85 4.99 5.04 5.99
N LEU A 86 4.59 4.01 6.75
CA LEU A 86 3.18 3.66 6.98
C LEU A 86 2.77 3.84 8.44
N TYR A 87 1.50 4.20 8.65
CA TYR A 87 0.84 4.13 9.94
C TYR A 87 -0.41 3.26 9.82
N VAL A 88 -0.45 2.18 10.57
CA VAL A 88 -1.46 1.12 10.41
C VAL A 88 -2.69 1.37 11.29
N ALA A 89 -3.85 0.90 10.86
CA ALA A 89 -5.09 0.96 11.63
C ALA A 89 -5.17 -0.15 12.70
N PRO A 90 -6.03 0.00 13.74
CA PRO A 90 -6.30 -1.08 14.68
C PRO A 90 -6.71 -2.38 13.99
N ASN A 91 -6.10 -3.49 14.37
CA ASN A 91 -6.35 -4.84 13.85
C ASN A 91 -6.17 -5.00 12.32
N TRP A 92 -5.35 -4.14 11.71
CA TRP A 92 -5.12 -4.14 10.25
C TRP A 92 -4.72 -5.51 9.70
N ASN A 93 -3.85 -6.22 10.42
CA ASN A 93 -3.35 -7.54 10.04
C ASN A 93 -4.38 -8.64 10.26
N GLY A 94 -5.17 -8.57 11.33
CA GLY A 94 -6.22 -9.54 11.61
C GLY A 94 -7.27 -9.58 10.49
N PHE A 95 -7.70 -8.42 10.01
CA PHE A 95 -8.64 -8.33 8.89
C PHE A 95 -8.07 -8.87 7.56
N LEU A 96 -6.77 -8.68 7.31
CA LEU A 96 -6.14 -9.26 6.12
C LEU A 96 -6.05 -10.78 6.22
N ILE A 97 -5.60 -11.32 7.36
CA ILE A 97 -5.48 -12.76 7.59
C ILE A 97 -6.87 -13.41 7.47
N GLU A 98 -7.87 -12.84 8.15
CA GLU A 98 -9.24 -13.34 8.09
C GLU A 98 -9.77 -13.43 6.65
N ALA A 99 -9.60 -12.36 5.86
CA ALA A 99 -10.01 -12.34 4.46
C ALA A 99 -9.23 -13.37 3.62
N MET A 100 -7.92 -13.50 3.86
CA MET A 100 -7.08 -14.47 3.15
C MET A 100 -7.50 -15.90 3.47
N GLU A 101 -7.87 -16.20 4.71
CA GLU A 101 -8.35 -17.53 5.11
C GLU A 101 -9.74 -17.83 4.57
N GLN A 102 -10.70 -16.90 4.76
CA GLN A 102 -12.09 -17.09 4.33
C GLN A 102 -12.24 -17.24 2.81
N HIS A 103 -11.44 -16.52 2.04
CA HIS A 103 -11.52 -16.51 0.58
C HIS A 103 -10.42 -17.33 -0.10
N GLY A 104 -9.51 -17.94 0.67
CA GLY A 104 -8.37 -18.71 0.15
C GLY A 104 -7.44 -17.86 -0.69
N LEU A 105 -7.20 -16.58 -0.33
CA LEU A 105 -6.35 -15.68 -1.08
C LEU A 105 -4.87 -16.00 -0.84
N ASP A 106 -4.06 -15.84 -1.88
CA ASP A 106 -2.61 -15.98 -1.83
C ASP A 106 -1.91 -14.70 -1.40
N ALA A 107 -2.49 -13.55 -1.77
CA ALA A 107 -2.01 -12.24 -1.34
C ALA A 107 -3.16 -11.26 -1.13
N ALA A 108 -2.98 -10.33 -0.20
CA ALA A 108 -3.92 -9.27 0.10
C ALA A 108 -3.21 -7.97 0.49
N SER A 109 -3.86 -6.85 0.21
CA SER A 109 -3.43 -5.52 0.63
C SER A 109 -4.55 -4.81 1.39
N PRO A 110 -4.23 -3.89 2.33
CA PRO A 110 -5.23 -3.04 2.96
C PRO A 110 -5.69 -1.93 2.01
N LEU A 111 -6.75 -1.22 2.35
CA LEU A 111 -7.03 0.11 1.80
C LEU A 111 -5.91 1.08 2.19
N GLY A 112 -5.61 2.02 1.30
CA GLY A 112 -4.64 3.09 1.55
C GLY A 112 -4.96 4.31 0.69
N LEU A 113 -4.17 5.38 0.85
CA LEU A 113 -4.35 6.60 0.05
C LEU A 113 -4.24 6.37 -1.46
N GLU A 114 -3.52 5.31 -1.85
CA GLU A 114 -3.32 4.94 -3.25
C GLU A 114 -4.53 4.24 -3.85
N MET A 115 -5.32 3.58 -3.00
CA MET A 115 -6.40 2.74 -3.47
C MET A 115 -7.52 2.63 -2.44
N MET A 116 -8.58 3.39 -2.66
CA MET A 116 -9.85 3.34 -1.94
C MET A 116 -10.91 2.65 -2.82
N PRO A 117 -12.07 2.24 -2.26
CA PRO A 117 -13.08 1.50 -3.02
C PRO A 117 -13.63 2.23 -4.26
N THR A 118 -13.46 3.54 -4.34
CA THR A 118 -13.83 4.33 -5.53
C THR A 118 -12.73 5.31 -5.91
N ALA A 119 -12.59 5.57 -7.21
CA ALA A 119 -11.61 6.52 -7.73
C ALA A 119 -11.82 7.93 -7.14
N SER A 120 -13.08 8.37 -7.02
CA SER A 120 -13.41 9.69 -6.45
C SER A 120 -12.99 9.82 -4.98
N LEU A 121 -13.12 8.75 -4.19
CA LEU A 121 -12.66 8.75 -2.81
C LEU A 121 -11.12 8.73 -2.74
N THR A 122 -10.47 7.97 -3.60
CA THR A 122 -9.00 7.97 -3.75
C THR A 122 -8.49 9.38 -4.08
N ASP A 123 -9.07 10.03 -5.10
CA ASP A 123 -8.70 11.39 -5.52
C ASP A 123 -8.94 12.41 -4.39
N TRP A 124 -10.04 12.27 -3.65
CA TRP A 124 -10.35 13.15 -2.51
C TRP A 124 -9.32 12.98 -1.39
N MET A 125 -9.00 11.74 -1.01
CA MET A 125 -8.02 11.44 0.06
C MET A 125 -6.62 11.94 -0.33
N GLN A 126 -6.18 11.67 -1.55
CA GLN A 126 -4.88 12.14 -2.06
C GLN A 126 -4.81 13.66 -2.14
N GLY A 127 -5.89 14.33 -2.57
CA GLY A 127 -5.95 15.78 -2.61
C GLY A 127 -5.90 16.42 -1.22
N ARG A 128 -6.60 15.85 -0.23
CA ARG A 128 -6.51 16.29 1.17
C ARG A 128 -5.09 16.11 1.70
N TRP A 129 -4.47 14.95 1.46
CA TRP A 129 -3.09 14.70 1.88
C TRP A 129 -2.09 15.67 1.23
N ALA A 130 -2.25 15.95 -0.07
CA ALA A 130 -1.42 16.93 -0.77
C ALA A 130 -1.52 18.32 -0.14
N ALA A 131 -2.72 18.76 0.28
CA ALA A 131 -2.92 20.04 0.94
C ALA A 131 -2.21 20.12 2.31
N ILE A 132 -2.24 19.03 3.10
CA ILE A 132 -1.50 18.95 4.36
C ILE A 132 0.01 18.98 4.11
N GLY A 133 0.47 18.28 3.08
CA GLY A 133 1.88 18.14 2.72
C GLY A 133 2.53 19.39 2.17
N GLN A 134 1.82 20.23 1.41
CA GLN A 134 2.38 21.43 0.78
C GLN A 134 2.91 22.45 1.78
N GLY A 135 2.37 22.51 2.99
CA GLY A 135 2.81 23.45 4.02
C GLY A 135 3.84 22.91 5.01
N ARG A 136 4.18 21.62 5.00
CA ARG A 136 4.85 20.98 6.14
C ARG A 136 5.90 19.91 5.80
N LEU A 137 6.14 19.60 4.52
CA LEU A 137 7.00 18.49 4.10
C LEU A 137 8.42 18.96 3.73
N SER A 138 9.24 19.30 4.71
CA SER A 138 10.70 19.29 4.54
C SER A 138 11.28 17.97 5.05
N SER A 139 12.42 17.52 4.46
CA SER A 139 13.20 16.37 4.92
C SER A 139 13.59 16.50 6.39
N GLY A 140 13.62 15.39 7.13
CA GLY A 140 14.09 15.41 8.53
C GLY A 140 13.00 15.60 9.56
N LYS A 141 11.82 15.02 9.37
CA LYS A 141 10.70 15.15 10.31
C LYS A 141 10.87 14.26 11.52
N GLY A 142 10.79 14.89 12.69
CA GLY A 142 10.60 14.16 13.94
C GLY A 142 9.19 13.53 14.02
N ILE A 143 9.06 12.52 14.86
CA ILE A 143 7.82 11.75 15.06
C ILE A 143 6.61 12.66 15.40
N ASP A 144 6.78 13.73 16.18
CA ASP A 144 5.67 14.60 16.59
C ASP A 144 5.08 15.41 15.43
N GLN A 145 5.93 15.77 14.46
CA GLN A 145 5.44 16.40 13.24
C GLN A 145 4.61 15.41 12.40
N LEU A 146 5.02 14.16 12.32
CA LEU A 146 4.29 13.12 11.61
C LEU A 146 2.94 12.82 12.30
N ARG A 147 2.92 12.73 13.63
CA ARG A 147 1.67 12.62 14.42
C ARG A 147 0.72 13.78 14.17
N THR A 148 1.24 15.01 14.14
CA THR A 148 0.45 16.22 13.81
C THR A 148 -0.15 16.12 12.41
N MET A 149 0.56 15.54 11.44
CA MET A 149 0.05 15.35 10.09
C MET A 149 -1.05 14.28 10.02
N ILE A 150 -0.93 13.18 10.76
CA ILE A 150 -1.99 12.17 10.91
C ILE A 150 -3.23 12.81 11.53
N GLN A 151 -3.06 13.58 12.59
CA GLN A 151 -4.18 14.30 13.23
C GLN A 151 -4.84 15.29 12.25
N ALA A 152 -4.06 16.05 11.48
CA ALA A 152 -4.59 16.98 10.48
C ALA A 152 -5.34 16.25 9.34
N MET A 153 -4.88 15.05 8.98
CA MET A 153 -5.50 14.23 7.94
C MET A 153 -6.82 13.62 8.41
N TYR A 154 -6.87 13.05 9.59
CA TYR A 154 -7.95 12.17 10.04
C TYR A 154 -8.72 12.68 11.26
N GLY A 155 -8.17 13.64 12.00
CA GLY A 155 -8.66 13.95 13.33
C GLY A 155 -8.24 12.87 14.32
N ASP A 156 -9.19 12.26 15.00
CA ASP A 156 -8.93 11.07 15.82
C ASP A 156 -8.74 9.84 14.92
N TRP A 157 -7.56 9.23 15.00
CA TRP A 157 -7.16 8.12 14.14
C TRP A 157 -8.02 6.87 14.34
N GLU A 158 -8.24 6.48 15.61
CA GLU A 158 -8.98 5.25 15.91
C GLU A 158 -10.45 5.39 15.53
N ARG A 159 -11.02 6.55 15.78
CA ARG A 159 -12.39 6.87 15.35
C ARG A 159 -12.53 6.81 13.85
N TYR A 160 -11.60 7.44 13.09
CA TYR A 160 -11.61 7.40 11.63
C TYR A 160 -11.50 5.95 11.12
N CYS A 161 -10.56 5.17 11.66
CA CYS A 161 -10.38 3.76 11.27
C CYS A 161 -11.64 2.94 11.56
N GLY A 162 -12.31 3.16 12.69
CA GLY A 162 -13.58 2.53 13.01
C GLY A 162 -14.70 2.89 12.03
N GLU A 163 -14.79 4.15 11.58
CA GLU A 163 -15.76 4.55 10.55
C GLU A 163 -15.41 3.96 9.17
N ALA A 164 -14.13 3.94 8.79
CA ALA A 164 -13.68 3.33 7.54
C ALA A 164 -13.99 1.82 7.53
N HIS A 165 -13.72 1.13 8.63
CA HIS A 165 -14.07 -0.28 8.78
C HIS A 165 -15.59 -0.49 8.63
N ARG A 166 -16.44 0.25 9.36
CA ARG A 166 -17.89 0.14 9.22
C ARG A 166 -18.39 0.41 7.81
N ALA A 167 -17.71 1.32 7.08
CA ALA A 167 -18.08 1.66 5.72
C ALA A 167 -17.68 0.59 4.69
N PHE A 168 -16.55 -0.05 4.88
CA PHE A 168 -15.90 -0.83 3.81
C PHE A 168 -15.58 -2.30 4.17
N ALA A 169 -15.89 -2.77 5.41
CA ALA A 169 -15.55 -4.14 5.84
C ALA A 169 -16.08 -5.22 4.90
N GLY A 170 -17.26 -5.02 4.31
CA GLY A 170 -17.85 -5.93 3.35
C GLY A 170 -17.34 -5.77 1.90
N THR A 171 -16.36 -4.90 1.65
CA THR A 171 -15.83 -4.68 0.30
C THR A 171 -14.49 -5.36 0.11
N MET A 172 -14.34 -6.02 -1.02
CA MET A 172 -13.08 -6.59 -1.49
C MET A 172 -13.03 -6.44 -3.01
N PHE A 173 -11.92 -5.97 -3.54
CA PHE A 173 -11.77 -5.77 -4.98
C PHE A 173 -10.34 -6.07 -5.42
N GLU A 174 -10.20 -6.41 -6.70
CA GLU A 174 -8.90 -6.72 -7.27
C GLU A 174 -7.97 -5.52 -7.27
N GLY A 175 -6.73 -5.72 -6.86
CA GLY A 175 -5.69 -4.68 -6.82
C GLY A 175 -4.57 -5.02 -5.86
N ILE A 176 -3.59 -4.13 -5.82
CA ILE A 176 -2.45 -4.20 -4.92
C ILE A 176 -2.10 -2.80 -4.40
N VAL A 177 -1.85 -2.69 -3.11
CA VAL A 177 -1.28 -1.49 -2.48
C VAL A 177 0.17 -1.82 -2.14
N GLY A 178 1.07 -1.46 -3.05
CA GLY A 178 2.47 -1.90 -3.00
C GLY A 178 3.25 -1.50 -1.76
N SER A 179 2.75 -0.52 -1.01
CA SER A 179 3.33 -0.13 0.28
C SER A 179 3.05 -1.12 1.43
N CYS A 180 2.04 -2.00 1.27
CA CYS A 180 1.69 -3.05 2.25
C CYS A 180 1.04 -4.24 1.55
N VAL A 181 1.79 -5.33 1.43
CA VAL A 181 1.33 -6.57 0.79
C VAL A 181 1.55 -7.74 1.73
N MET A 182 0.48 -8.42 2.10
CA MET A 182 0.54 -9.67 2.83
C MET A 182 0.42 -10.84 1.84
N ILE A 183 1.32 -11.83 1.96
CA ILE A 183 1.37 -13.00 1.08
C ILE A 183 1.52 -14.26 1.93
N ARG A 184 0.90 -15.36 1.52
CA ARG A 184 1.14 -16.68 2.13
C ARG A 184 2.59 -17.10 1.89
N ARG A 185 3.23 -17.64 2.90
CA ARG A 185 4.59 -18.18 2.76
C ARG A 185 4.66 -19.25 1.67
N SER A 186 3.71 -20.19 1.67
CA SER A 186 3.66 -21.26 0.66
C SER A 186 3.62 -20.70 -0.77
N THR A 187 2.86 -19.66 -1.00
CA THR A 187 2.79 -18.96 -2.29
C THR A 187 4.10 -18.25 -2.62
N TYR A 188 4.66 -17.54 -1.64
CA TYR A 188 5.95 -16.85 -1.81
C TYR A 188 7.08 -17.82 -2.18
N ASP A 189 7.15 -18.96 -1.47
CA ASP A 189 8.15 -20.01 -1.71
C ASP A 189 7.94 -20.69 -3.07
N ALA A 190 6.68 -20.94 -3.46
CA ALA A 190 6.34 -21.51 -4.77
C ALA A 190 6.64 -20.57 -5.95
N LEU A 191 6.66 -19.25 -5.70
CA LEU A 191 7.11 -18.25 -6.68
C LEU A 191 8.64 -18.11 -6.74
N GLY A 192 9.37 -18.64 -5.76
CA GLY A 192 10.81 -18.47 -5.63
C GLY A 192 11.21 -17.07 -5.11
N GLY A 193 10.28 -16.36 -4.46
CA GLY A 193 10.44 -15.00 -3.99
C GLY A 193 10.08 -13.93 -5.02
N LEU A 194 10.48 -12.68 -4.74
CA LEU A 194 10.34 -11.56 -5.67
C LEU A 194 11.47 -11.58 -6.72
N ASP A 195 11.18 -11.20 -7.95
CA ASP A 195 12.21 -11.02 -8.99
C ASP A 195 13.08 -9.81 -8.66
N GLU A 196 14.30 -10.07 -8.21
CA GLU A 196 15.23 -9.03 -7.73
C GLU A 196 15.65 -8.03 -8.82
N ARG A 197 15.43 -8.35 -10.09
CA ARG A 197 15.67 -7.44 -11.20
C ARG A 197 14.61 -6.36 -11.34
N VAL A 198 13.36 -6.64 -10.93
CA VAL A 198 12.19 -5.78 -11.16
C VAL A 198 11.94 -4.89 -9.95
N GLN A 199 12.23 -3.58 -10.08
CA GLN A 199 12.08 -2.63 -8.97
C GLN A 199 10.61 -2.37 -8.56
N SER A 200 9.67 -2.48 -9.50
CA SER A 200 8.23 -2.45 -9.22
C SER A 200 7.75 -3.86 -8.83
N ALA A 201 8.33 -4.40 -7.74
CA ALA A 201 8.13 -5.77 -7.31
C ALA A 201 6.69 -6.09 -6.88
N ASP A 202 5.97 -5.08 -6.40
CA ASP A 202 4.54 -5.13 -6.10
C ASP A 202 3.71 -5.39 -7.38
N TRP A 203 3.97 -4.64 -8.43
CA TRP A 203 3.30 -4.84 -9.73
C TRP A 203 3.68 -6.16 -10.37
N ASP A 204 4.95 -6.56 -10.26
CA ASP A 204 5.42 -7.85 -10.76
C ASP A 204 4.73 -9.02 -10.05
N LEU A 205 4.61 -8.95 -8.73
CA LEU A 205 3.86 -9.92 -7.94
C LEU A 205 2.38 -9.97 -8.35
N TYR A 206 1.75 -8.81 -8.53
CA TYR A 206 0.36 -8.71 -8.96
C TYR A 206 0.14 -9.40 -10.31
N TYR A 207 0.96 -9.07 -11.33
CA TYR A 207 0.85 -9.69 -12.65
C TYR A 207 1.16 -11.19 -12.62
N THR A 208 2.13 -11.60 -11.83
CA THR A 208 2.50 -13.02 -11.68
C THR A 208 1.32 -13.82 -11.10
N LEU A 209 0.73 -13.38 -10.01
CA LEU A 209 -0.43 -14.05 -9.40
C LEU A 209 -1.62 -14.08 -10.35
N ARG A 210 -1.90 -12.98 -11.02
CA ARG A 210 -2.99 -12.87 -11.98
C ARG A 210 -2.82 -13.85 -13.16
N LYS A 211 -1.62 -13.91 -13.72
CA LYS A 211 -1.28 -14.81 -14.82
C LYS A 211 -1.37 -16.29 -14.40
N ARG A 212 -0.89 -16.61 -13.17
CA ARG A 212 -0.99 -17.95 -12.62
C ARG A 212 -2.45 -18.38 -12.39
N GLU A 213 -3.27 -17.49 -11.86
CA GLU A 213 -4.70 -17.76 -11.70
C GLU A 213 -5.38 -18.06 -13.03
N GLN A 214 -5.07 -17.31 -14.07
CA GLN A 214 -5.68 -17.50 -15.40
C GLN A 214 -5.16 -18.74 -16.14
N ALA A 215 -3.86 -19.01 -16.07
CA ALA A 215 -3.23 -20.06 -16.88
C ALA A 215 -3.23 -21.43 -16.22
N VAL A 216 -3.12 -21.48 -14.89
CA VAL A 216 -2.93 -22.72 -14.12
C VAL A 216 -4.05 -22.94 -13.09
N GLY A 217 -4.54 -21.86 -12.48
CA GLY A 217 -5.59 -21.91 -11.44
C GLY A 217 -5.09 -22.35 -10.07
N ASP A 218 -3.78 -22.44 -9.86
CA ASP A 218 -3.15 -22.90 -8.63
C ASP A 218 -2.89 -21.78 -7.60
N MET A 219 -3.02 -20.54 -8.01
CA MET A 219 -2.91 -19.34 -7.18
C MET A 219 -4.04 -18.37 -7.46
N LYS A 220 -4.38 -17.54 -6.48
CA LYS A 220 -5.37 -16.48 -6.62
C LYS A 220 -4.72 -15.11 -6.72
N ARG A 221 -5.37 -14.23 -7.46
CA ARG A 221 -4.96 -12.82 -7.61
C ARG A 221 -4.91 -12.08 -6.28
N CYS A 222 -4.15 -10.99 -6.23
CA CYS A 222 -4.11 -10.12 -5.08
C CYS A 222 -5.41 -9.29 -4.98
N MET A 223 -5.95 -9.18 -3.76
CA MET A 223 -7.16 -8.43 -3.46
C MET A 223 -6.88 -7.32 -2.45
N VAL A 224 -7.56 -6.19 -2.62
CA VAL A 224 -7.59 -5.13 -1.61
C VAL A 224 -8.78 -5.37 -0.68
N VAL A 225 -8.51 -5.47 0.61
CA VAL A 225 -9.48 -5.81 1.65
C VAL A 225 -9.98 -4.53 2.33
N GLY A 226 -11.26 -4.22 2.15
CA GLY A 226 -11.86 -3.00 2.66
C GLY A 226 -11.95 -2.90 4.18
N ALA A 227 -11.91 -4.03 4.88
CA ALA A 227 -11.88 -4.07 6.34
C ALA A 227 -10.59 -3.51 6.94
N SER A 228 -9.46 -3.59 6.22
CA SER A 228 -8.13 -3.16 6.65
C SER A 228 -7.75 -1.82 6.05
N PHE A 229 -7.07 -0.97 6.84
CA PHE A 229 -6.65 0.35 6.39
C PHE A 229 -5.24 0.70 6.86
N VAL A 230 -4.48 1.40 6.00
CA VAL A 230 -3.19 2.00 6.35
C VAL A 230 -3.10 3.43 5.81
N HIS A 231 -2.37 4.30 6.53
CA HIS A 231 -1.94 5.59 5.99
C HIS A 231 -0.52 5.46 5.45
N HIS A 232 -0.31 5.88 4.20
CA HIS A 232 1.02 5.97 3.59
C HIS A 232 1.43 7.43 3.44
N PHE A 233 2.59 7.79 3.97
CA PHE A 233 3.13 9.16 3.88
C PHE A 233 3.59 9.54 2.47
N ILE A 234 3.32 8.74 1.49
CA ILE A 234 3.59 8.82 0.05
C ILE A 234 4.77 9.75 -0.32
N ARG A 235 5.82 9.18 -0.89
CA ARG A 235 7.03 9.90 -1.33
C ARG A 235 7.86 10.51 -0.19
N ALA A 236 7.68 10.09 1.06
CA ALA A 236 8.54 10.51 2.14
C ALA A 236 10.01 10.24 1.79
N THR A 237 10.27 9.11 1.18
CA THR A 237 11.58 8.65 0.74
C THR A 237 12.09 9.27 -0.57
N ILE A 238 11.22 9.63 -1.52
CA ILE A 238 11.65 10.14 -2.86
C ILE A 238 12.19 11.57 -2.79
N LYS A 239 11.79 12.34 -1.79
CA LYS A 239 12.20 13.75 -1.63
C LYS A 239 13.49 13.94 -0.85
N SER A 240 14.03 12.92 -0.20
CA SER A 240 15.36 12.96 0.40
C SER A 240 16.42 12.75 -0.70
N LYS A 241 17.58 13.41 -0.59
CA LYS A 241 18.74 13.09 -1.43
C LYS A 241 19.15 11.65 -1.10
N ARG A 242 18.90 10.72 -2.00
CA ARG A 242 19.15 9.29 -1.78
C ARG A 242 20.51 8.88 -2.29
N GLU A 243 21.14 7.99 -1.54
CA GLU A 243 22.16 7.14 -2.13
C GLU A 243 21.53 6.25 -3.21
N PRO A 244 22.20 6.09 -4.36
CA PRO A 244 21.74 5.17 -5.39
C PRO A 244 21.62 3.75 -4.84
N PHE A 245 20.67 2.98 -5.31
CA PHE A 245 20.59 1.56 -4.98
C PHE A 245 21.79 0.81 -5.54
N ALA A 246 22.45 0.04 -4.70
CA ALA A 246 23.50 -0.89 -5.07
C ALA A 246 22.88 -2.26 -5.41
N CYS A 247 22.21 -2.35 -6.56
CA CYS A 247 21.55 -3.59 -7.00
C CYS A 247 22.60 -4.63 -7.39
N THR A 248 22.39 -5.87 -6.99
CA THR A 248 23.23 -7.03 -7.36
C THR A 248 22.98 -7.50 -8.79
N HIS A 249 21.77 -7.22 -9.30
CA HIS A 249 21.32 -7.63 -10.63
C HIS A 249 21.06 -6.42 -11.53
N GLU A 250 21.07 -6.66 -12.86
CA GLU A 250 20.61 -5.67 -13.82
C GLU A 250 19.17 -5.25 -13.51
N ARG A 251 18.93 -3.95 -13.41
CA ARG A 251 17.60 -3.42 -13.11
C ARG A 251 16.70 -3.43 -14.32
N TRP A 252 15.56 -4.05 -14.18
CA TRP A 252 14.52 -4.07 -15.19
C TRP A 252 13.38 -3.13 -14.82
N THR A 253 12.88 -2.44 -15.81
CA THR A 253 11.57 -1.79 -15.71
C THR A 253 10.47 -2.85 -15.81
N ILE A 254 9.29 -2.52 -15.32
CA ILE A 254 8.14 -3.43 -15.43
C ILE A 254 7.83 -3.75 -16.91
N ASP A 255 7.97 -2.78 -17.82
CA ASP A 255 7.74 -2.93 -19.25
C ASP A 255 8.74 -3.90 -19.92
N ARG A 256 9.90 -4.14 -19.33
CA ARG A 256 10.88 -5.10 -19.83
C ARG A 256 10.47 -6.54 -19.56
N LYS A 257 9.84 -6.78 -18.40
CA LYS A 257 9.35 -8.13 -18.03
C LYS A 257 7.96 -8.41 -18.58
N TRP A 258 7.09 -7.43 -18.53
CA TRP A 258 5.70 -7.49 -18.94
C TRP A 258 5.46 -6.51 -20.07
N ASN A 259 5.20 -7.00 -21.28
CA ASN A 259 4.92 -6.10 -22.38
C ASN A 259 3.56 -5.40 -22.21
N GLN A 260 3.32 -4.32 -22.98
CA GLN A 260 2.11 -3.50 -22.82
C GLN A 260 0.81 -4.28 -23.05
N ALA A 261 0.81 -5.30 -23.91
CA ALA A 261 -0.37 -6.13 -24.15
C ALA A 261 -0.69 -7.01 -22.94
N GLU A 262 0.32 -7.66 -22.37
CA GLU A 262 0.18 -8.44 -21.13
C GLU A 262 -0.27 -7.57 -19.97
N GLN A 263 0.32 -6.39 -19.80
CA GLN A 263 -0.11 -5.46 -18.77
C GLN A 263 -1.57 -5.00 -18.95
N ALA A 264 -2.01 -4.76 -20.17
CA ALA A 264 -3.39 -4.37 -20.47
C ALA A 264 -4.39 -5.52 -20.22
N GLU A 265 -3.98 -6.76 -20.50
CA GLU A 265 -4.78 -7.95 -20.27
C GLU A 265 -4.89 -8.30 -18.78
N LEU A 266 -3.77 -8.22 -18.06
CA LEU A 266 -3.67 -8.61 -16.67
C LEU A 266 -4.15 -7.51 -15.70
N TRP A 267 -4.09 -6.23 -16.12
CA TRP A 267 -4.53 -5.11 -15.29
C TRP A 267 -6.01 -4.84 -15.45
N CYS A 268 -6.78 -5.21 -14.45
CA CYS A 268 -8.20 -4.86 -14.38
C CYS A 268 -8.41 -3.79 -13.31
N LYS A 269 -8.39 -2.51 -13.72
CA LYS A 269 -8.93 -1.46 -12.86
C LYS A 269 -10.45 -1.50 -12.92
N PRO A 270 -11.16 -1.54 -11.78
CA PRO A 270 -12.59 -1.34 -11.78
C PRO A 270 -12.94 -0.01 -12.47
N GLY A 271 -13.61 -0.06 -13.63
CA GLY A 271 -14.04 1.11 -14.38
C GLY A 271 -13.04 1.72 -15.38
N GLU A 272 -11.85 1.15 -15.61
CA GLU A 272 -11.01 1.52 -16.76
C GLU A 272 -11.33 0.63 -17.97
N PHE A 273 -11.82 1.26 -19.04
CA PHE A 273 -12.12 0.58 -20.29
C PHE A 273 -10.85 0.04 -20.97
N SER A 274 -10.96 -1.17 -21.53
CA SER A 274 -10.02 -1.65 -22.53
C SER A 274 -9.97 -0.65 -23.69
N THR A 275 -8.89 0.12 -23.78
CA THR A 275 -8.72 1.12 -24.83
C THR A 275 -7.98 0.52 -26.00
N THR A 276 -8.59 0.59 -27.18
CA THR A 276 -7.90 0.34 -28.46
C THR A 276 -6.68 1.27 -28.59
N SER A 277 -5.74 0.94 -29.48
CA SER A 277 -4.51 1.73 -29.72
C SER A 277 -4.78 3.22 -30.00
N PHE A 278 -5.92 3.54 -30.58
CA PHE A 278 -6.40 4.92 -30.78
C PHE A 278 -6.77 5.59 -29.45
N GLY A 279 -7.50 4.90 -28.60
CA GLY A 279 -7.87 5.40 -27.26
C GLY A 279 -6.64 5.63 -26.38
N GLN A 280 -5.61 4.78 -26.45
CA GLN A 280 -4.35 4.97 -25.73
C GLN A 280 -3.59 6.22 -26.21
N ARG A 281 -3.58 6.52 -27.52
CA ARG A 281 -3.00 7.77 -28.07
C ARG A 281 -3.79 8.99 -27.60
N LEU A 282 -5.12 8.93 -27.64
CA LEU A 282 -5.98 10.01 -27.15
C LEU A 282 -5.75 10.27 -25.64
N ILE A 283 -5.67 9.21 -24.84
CA ILE A 283 -5.37 9.30 -23.41
C ILE A 283 -3.99 9.92 -23.17
N ARG A 284 -2.98 9.49 -23.91
CA ARG A 284 -1.60 9.98 -23.73
C ARG A 284 -1.44 11.46 -24.14
N HIS A 285 -2.05 11.89 -25.24
CA HIS A 285 -1.82 13.21 -25.83
C HIS A 285 -2.87 14.27 -25.44
N VAL A 286 -4.08 13.86 -25.06
CA VAL A 286 -5.16 14.77 -24.70
C VAL A 286 -5.61 14.58 -23.25
N VAL A 287 -6.02 13.38 -22.88
CA VAL A 287 -6.61 13.11 -21.57
C VAL A 287 -5.61 13.24 -20.44
N LYS A 288 -4.38 12.70 -20.59
CA LYS A 288 -3.34 12.84 -19.55
C LYS A 288 -2.92 14.29 -19.28
N PRO A 289 -2.65 15.13 -20.29
CA PRO A 289 -2.35 16.54 -20.05
C PRO A 289 -3.52 17.31 -19.43
N VAL A 290 -4.75 17.06 -19.88
CA VAL A 290 -5.96 17.69 -19.30
C VAL A 290 -6.18 17.18 -17.86
N LYS A 291 -6.07 15.88 -17.62
CA LYS A 291 -6.15 15.32 -16.26
C LYS A 291 -5.06 15.89 -15.36
N LYS A 292 -3.84 16.08 -15.86
CA LYS A 292 -2.75 16.72 -15.13
C LYS A 292 -3.08 18.18 -14.79
N LEU A 293 -3.59 18.95 -15.74
CA LEU A 293 -4.01 20.34 -15.52
C LEU A 293 -5.14 20.42 -14.50
N VAL A 294 -6.17 19.55 -14.61
CA VAL A 294 -7.27 19.46 -13.65
C VAL A 294 -6.76 19.08 -12.26
N GLN A 295 -5.81 18.14 -12.18
CA GLN A 295 -5.16 17.78 -10.91
C GLN A 295 -4.34 18.92 -10.32
N GLU A 296 -3.67 19.73 -11.13
CA GLU A 296 -2.94 20.92 -10.67
C GLU A 296 -3.90 22.00 -10.16
N LEU A 297 -5.00 22.26 -10.87
CA LEU A 297 -6.08 23.15 -10.43
C LEU A 297 -6.75 22.64 -9.14
N ASP A 298 -7.01 21.33 -9.06
CA ASP A 298 -7.58 20.69 -7.89
C ASP A 298 -6.63 20.71 -6.70
N ARG A 299 -5.31 20.60 -6.94
CA ARG A 299 -4.27 20.81 -5.91
C ARG A 299 -4.25 22.26 -5.42
N ALA A 300 -4.39 23.24 -6.32
CA ALA A 300 -4.45 24.64 -5.92
C ALA A 300 -5.66 24.97 -5.02
N THR A 301 -6.75 24.20 -5.16
CA THR A 301 -7.96 24.33 -4.33
C THR A 301 -8.05 23.28 -3.22
N ALA A 302 -7.06 22.42 -3.09
CA ALA A 302 -7.05 21.29 -2.14
C ALA A 302 -7.21 21.73 -0.66
N TRP A 303 -6.81 22.97 -0.33
CA TRP A 303 -7.01 23.55 0.99
C TRP A 303 -8.49 23.55 1.42
N ARG A 304 -9.45 23.65 0.49
CA ARG A 304 -10.90 23.57 0.78
C ARG A 304 -11.30 22.22 1.36
N ARG A 305 -10.57 21.14 1.03
CA ARG A 305 -10.84 19.78 1.53
C ARG A 305 -10.49 19.63 3.01
N LEU A 306 -9.67 20.53 3.56
CA LEU A 306 -9.33 20.53 4.99
C LEU A 306 -10.54 20.90 5.87
N TRP A 307 -11.54 21.59 5.33
CA TRP A 307 -12.75 21.99 6.05
C TRP A 307 -13.80 20.87 6.14
N ILE A 308 -13.63 19.82 5.37
CA ILE A 308 -14.56 18.67 5.38
C ILE A 308 -13.96 17.59 6.26
N SER A 309 -14.68 17.19 7.32
CA SER A 309 -14.27 16.09 8.17
C SER A 309 -14.20 14.78 7.36
N PRO A 310 -13.10 14.03 7.42
CA PRO A 310 -12.96 12.73 6.75
C PRO A 310 -14.05 11.74 7.14
N ASP A 311 -14.48 11.75 8.41
CA ASP A 311 -15.57 10.90 8.92
C ASP A 311 -16.87 11.15 8.18
N ARG A 312 -17.18 12.42 7.86
CA ARG A 312 -18.39 12.78 7.10
C ARG A 312 -18.34 12.26 5.67
N VAL A 313 -17.17 12.33 5.04
CA VAL A 313 -16.98 11.83 3.67
C VAL A 313 -17.11 10.31 3.65
N VAL A 314 -16.43 9.60 4.53
CA VAL A 314 -16.54 8.15 4.67
C VAL A 314 -17.98 7.73 5.01
N GLY A 315 -18.64 8.43 5.93
CA GLY A 315 -20.04 8.18 6.28
C GLY A 315 -21.02 8.43 5.11
N GLN A 316 -20.72 9.36 4.20
CA GLN A 316 -21.52 9.56 2.99
C GLN A 316 -21.39 8.37 2.02
N TYR A 317 -20.18 7.87 1.81
CA TYR A 317 -19.95 6.66 1.02
C TYR A 317 -20.59 5.42 1.63
N ARG A 318 -20.53 5.26 2.96
CA ARG A 318 -21.25 4.19 3.67
C ARG A 318 -22.74 4.19 3.32
N ARG A 319 -23.41 5.31 3.40
CA ARG A 319 -24.86 5.41 3.05
C ARG A 319 -25.12 5.05 1.59
N GLN A 320 -24.23 5.42 0.67
CA GLN A 320 -24.35 5.04 -0.74
C GLN A 320 -24.23 3.53 -0.96
N PHE A 321 -23.29 2.87 -0.27
CA PHE A 321 -23.12 1.40 -0.33
C PHE A 321 -24.30 0.68 0.30
N GLU A 322 -24.79 1.13 1.44
CA GLU A 322 -25.98 0.56 2.10
C GLU A 322 -27.22 0.67 1.19
N GLN A 323 -27.42 1.81 0.53
CA GLN A 323 -28.51 2.02 -0.41
C GLN A 323 -28.38 1.13 -1.67
N ALA A 324 -27.17 0.96 -2.20
CA ALA A 324 -26.89 0.07 -3.32
C ALA A 324 -27.16 -1.40 -2.96
N ALA A 325 -26.75 -1.83 -1.77
CA ALA A 325 -27.01 -3.19 -1.26
C ALA A 325 -28.51 -3.47 -1.11
N ILE A 326 -29.29 -2.52 -0.58
CA ILE A 326 -30.75 -2.62 -0.48
C ILE A 326 -31.40 -2.69 -1.86
N GLY A 327 -30.87 -1.91 -2.82
CA GLY A 327 -31.34 -1.93 -4.21
C GLY A 327 -31.09 -3.25 -4.94
N LEU A 328 -29.98 -3.93 -4.61
CA LEU A 328 -29.66 -5.24 -5.17
C LEU A 328 -30.48 -6.38 -4.54
N SER A 329 -30.73 -6.33 -3.25
CA SER A 329 -31.58 -7.35 -2.56
C SER A 329 -33.03 -7.34 -3.04
N ARG A 330 -33.54 -6.22 -3.56
CA ARG A 330 -34.89 -6.08 -4.14
C ARG A 330 -35.00 -6.54 -5.61
N ARG A 331 -33.88 -6.87 -6.27
CA ARG A 331 -33.84 -7.27 -7.68
C ARG A 331 -33.59 -8.76 -7.90
N VAL A 332 -33.50 -9.56 -6.83
CA VAL A 332 -33.45 -11.03 -6.95
C VAL A 332 -34.90 -11.53 -6.87
N PRO A 333 -35.49 -11.99 -7.98
CA PRO A 333 -36.80 -12.67 -7.92
C PRO A 333 -36.60 -14.00 -7.19
N SER A 334 -37.52 -14.29 -6.28
CA SER A 334 -37.68 -15.56 -5.59
C SER A 334 -37.84 -16.73 -6.55
#